data_ec864374105d522e0cdbfe19de9ed12c
#
_entry.id   ec864374105d522e0cdbfe19de9ed12c
#
_cell.length_a   1.000
_cell.length_b   1.000
_cell.length_c   1.000
_cell.angle_alpha   90.00
_cell.angle_beta   90.00
_cell.angle_gamma   90.00
#
_symmetry.space_group_name_H-M   'P 1'
#
loop_
_entity.id
_entity.type
_entity.pdbx_description
1 polymer ?
#
loop_
_entity_poly.entity_id
_entity_poly.type
_entity_poly.pdbx_seq_one_letter_code
_entity_poly.pdbx_strand_id
1 'polypeptide(L)'
;MKDDEKIDSDKELNIYIVISTFYKDISEKQLANARRVLGIELATEKIQVNVIECLGSLELPYLINAVCKSHKPDGIVALGCIIEGETTHYDVISNAIFDKLIQISVDNDTPITSAVLTVKNQDQAIERANGGPKDRATEAALSLASLIKLRRKF
;
A
#
# COMPACT_ATOMS: atom_id res chain seq x y z
N MET A 1 7.28 31.88 20.99
CA MET A 1 7.09 32.03 19.53
C MET A 1 7.41 30.68 18.91
N LYS A 2 6.43 30.00 18.46
CA LYS A 2 6.64 28.78 17.67
C LYS A 2 6.97 29.24 16.28
N ASP A 3 8.17 28.92 15.84
CA ASP A 3 8.55 29.06 14.44
C ASP A 3 7.54 28.26 13.63
N ASP A 4 6.78 28.96 12.78
CA ASP A 4 6.03 28.34 11.71
C ASP A 4 7.07 27.71 10.79
N GLU A 5 7.39 26.43 11.01
CA GLU A 5 8.11 25.65 10.04
C GLU A 5 7.32 25.74 8.74
N LYS A 6 7.87 26.49 7.79
CA LYS A 6 7.39 26.53 6.42
C LYS A 6 7.30 25.09 5.97
N ILE A 7 6.08 24.57 5.86
CA ILE A 7 5.83 23.34 5.13
C ILE A 7 6.49 23.53 3.77
N ASP A 8 7.52 22.75 3.50
CA ASP A 8 8.22 22.78 2.23
C ASP A 8 7.29 22.26 1.14
N SER A 9 6.48 23.17 0.59
CA SER A 9 5.47 22.88 -0.43
C SER A 9 6.09 22.47 -1.76
N ASP A 10 7.42 22.59 -1.91
CA ASP A 10 8.15 22.24 -3.13
C ASP A 10 8.73 20.83 -3.10
N LYS A 11 8.70 20.14 -1.96
CA LYS A 11 9.20 18.78 -1.86
C LYS A 11 8.27 17.81 -2.56
N GLU A 12 8.82 17.05 -3.52
CA GLU A 12 8.12 15.94 -4.17
C GLU A 12 7.94 14.78 -3.19
N LEU A 13 6.71 14.29 -3.07
CA LEU A 13 6.39 13.10 -2.29
C LEU A 13 6.77 11.85 -3.09
N ASN A 14 7.58 11.01 -2.49
CA ASN A 14 8.04 9.76 -3.09
C ASN A 14 7.23 8.60 -2.52
N ILE A 15 6.29 8.10 -3.31
CA ILE A 15 5.37 7.04 -2.93
C ILE A 15 5.69 5.77 -3.70
N TYR A 16 5.67 4.65 -3.00
CA TYR A 16 5.83 3.33 -3.62
C TYR A 16 4.55 2.52 -3.53
N ILE A 17 4.23 1.84 -4.59
CA ILE A 17 3.25 0.75 -4.60
C ILE A 17 4.02 -0.53 -4.83
N VAL A 18 4.01 -1.42 -3.85
CA VAL A 18 4.63 -2.73 -3.94
C VAL A 18 3.52 -3.77 -4.08
N ILE A 19 3.51 -4.47 -5.19
CA ILE A 19 2.37 -5.28 -5.60
C ILE A 19 2.78 -6.70 -6.00
N SER A 20 2.05 -7.67 -5.44
CA SER A 20 2.11 -9.07 -5.87
C SER A 20 1.25 -9.26 -7.12
N THR A 21 1.82 -9.87 -8.15
CA THR A 21 1.15 -10.09 -9.45
C THR A 21 0.68 -11.52 -9.66
N PHE A 22 0.61 -12.33 -8.61
CA PHE A 22 0.19 -13.73 -8.72
C PHE A 22 -1.18 -13.90 -9.39
N TYR A 23 -2.15 -13.06 -9.04
CA TYR A 23 -3.43 -12.94 -9.71
C TYR A 23 -3.44 -11.66 -10.55
N LYS A 24 -3.01 -11.75 -11.79
CA LYS A 24 -2.75 -10.61 -12.66
C LYS A 24 -3.96 -9.69 -12.84
N ASP A 25 -5.13 -10.25 -13.10
CA ASP A 25 -6.36 -9.47 -13.29
C ASP A 25 -6.73 -8.65 -12.05
N ILE A 26 -6.53 -9.22 -10.87
CA ILE A 26 -6.76 -8.54 -9.59
C ILE A 26 -5.72 -7.45 -9.37
N SER A 27 -4.45 -7.75 -9.59
CA SER A 27 -3.35 -6.80 -9.36
C SER A 27 -3.44 -5.58 -10.27
N GLU A 28 -3.82 -5.75 -11.53
CA GLU A 28 -4.01 -4.64 -12.46
C GLU A 28 -5.11 -3.67 -11.99
N LYS A 29 -6.22 -4.21 -11.50
CA LYS A 29 -7.32 -3.41 -10.94
C LYS A 29 -6.91 -2.70 -9.65
N GLN A 30 -6.25 -3.40 -8.74
CA GLN A 30 -5.74 -2.81 -7.50
C GLN A 30 -4.80 -1.64 -7.79
N LEU A 31 -3.87 -1.83 -8.70
CA LEU A 31 -2.91 -0.79 -9.08
C LEU A 31 -3.59 0.44 -9.65
N ALA A 32 -4.52 0.24 -10.58
CA ALA A 32 -5.27 1.34 -11.21
C ALA A 32 -6.06 2.15 -10.16
N ASN A 33 -6.74 1.48 -9.24
CA ASN A 33 -7.53 2.12 -8.20
C ASN A 33 -6.66 2.87 -7.19
N ALA A 34 -5.56 2.27 -6.74
CA ALA A 34 -4.64 2.93 -5.83
C ALA A 34 -4.02 4.20 -6.45
N ARG A 35 -3.55 4.11 -7.68
CA ARG A 35 -2.99 5.26 -8.41
C ARG A 35 -4.00 6.40 -8.56
N ARG A 36 -5.22 6.05 -8.95
CA ARG A 36 -6.29 7.04 -9.14
C ARG A 36 -6.58 7.80 -7.84
N VAL A 37 -6.73 7.08 -6.75
CA VAL A 37 -7.06 7.68 -5.45
C VAL A 37 -5.89 8.52 -4.91
N LEU A 38 -4.67 8.05 -5.00
CA LEU A 38 -3.50 8.84 -4.60
C LEU A 38 -3.40 10.14 -5.39
N GLY A 39 -3.66 10.09 -6.69
CA GLY A 39 -3.67 11.27 -7.55
C GLY A 39 -4.73 12.29 -7.18
N ILE A 40 -5.91 11.84 -6.74
CA ILE A 40 -7.01 12.70 -6.30
C ILE A 40 -6.72 13.29 -4.91
N GLU A 41 -6.38 12.45 -3.95
CA GLU A 41 -6.21 12.85 -2.54
C GLU A 41 -4.96 13.71 -2.31
N LEU A 42 -3.96 13.57 -3.14
CA LEU A 42 -2.71 14.34 -3.09
C LEU A 42 -2.58 15.29 -4.29
N ALA A 43 -3.69 15.75 -4.87
CA ALA A 43 -3.72 16.58 -6.07
C ALA A 43 -3.01 17.94 -5.91
N THR A 44 -2.90 18.45 -4.68
CA THR A 44 -2.21 19.72 -4.38
C THR A 44 -0.71 19.53 -4.15
N GLU A 45 -0.23 18.29 -4.19
CA GLU A 45 1.16 17.92 -3.95
C GLU A 45 1.84 17.53 -5.27
N LYS A 46 3.17 17.67 -5.28
CA LYS A 46 3.98 16.98 -6.29
C LYS A 46 4.21 15.56 -5.80
N ILE A 47 3.76 14.57 -6.54
CA ILE A 47 3.94 13.16 -6.18
C ILE A 47 4.64 12.40 -7.29
N GLN A 48 5.52 11.50 -6.89
CA GLN A 48 6.08 10.47 -7.74
C GLN A 48 5.61 9.12 -7.21
N VAL A 49 4.93 8.35 -8.04
CA VAL A 49 4.47 7.01 -7.70
C VAL A 49 5.33 5.99 -8.43
N ASN A 50 6.07 5.20 -7.65
CA ASN A 50 6.94 4.13 -8.16
C ASN A 50 6.27 2.79 -7.88
N VAL A 51 6.27 1.90 -8.86
CA VAL A 51 5.67 0.57 -8.75
C VAL A 51 6.74 -0.49 -8.79
N ILE A 52 6.71 -1.40 -7.79
CA ILE A 52 7.58 -2.56 -7.74
C ILE A 52 6.69 -3.81 -7.68
N GLU A 53 6.92 -4.71 -8.61
CA GLU A 53 6.17 -5.96 -8.73
C GLU A 53 6.96 -7.12 -8.16
N CYS A 54 6.27 -8.06 -7.51
CA CYS A 54 6.81 -9.35 -7.09
C CYS A 54 5.85 -10.48 -7.44
N LEU A 55 6.30 -11.72 -7.36
CA LEU A 55 5.53 -12.86 -7.80
C LEU A 55 4.38 -13.20 -6.86
N GLY A 56 4.60 -13.16 -5.55
CA GLY A 56 3.61 -13.57 -4.57
C GLY A 56 3.57 -12.66 -3.34
N SER A 57 2.51 -12.80 -2.55
CA SER A 57 2.30 -11.94 -1.37
C SER A 57 3.32 -12.17 -0.25
N LEU A 58 3.95 -13.36 -0.19
CA LEU A 58 5.00 -13.65 0.80
C LEU A 58 6.28 -12.83 0.58
N GLU A 59 6.52 -12.35 -0.63
CA GLU A 59 7.69 -11.55 -0.96
C GLU A 59 7.52 -10.06 -0.60
N LEU A 60 6.28 -9.62 -0.34
CA LEU A 60 5.98 -8.23 -0.02
C LEU A 60 6.77 -7.70 1.18
N PRO A 61 6.83 -8.39 2.33
CA PRO A 61 7.54 -7.85 3.48
C PRO A 61 9.03 -7.59 3.23
N TYR A 62 9.71 -8.50 2.57
CA TYR A 62 11.12 -8.31 2.24
C TYR A 62 11.34 -7.09 1.34
N LEU A 63 10.59 -6.99 0.25
CA LEU A 63 10.71 -5.89 -0.70
C LEU A 63 10.37 -4.55 -0.06
N ILE A 64 9.31 -4.49 0.70
CA ILE A 64 8.87 -3.25 1.38
C ILE A 64 9.93 -2.79 2.37
N ASN A 65 10.50 -3.69 3.14
CA ASN A 65 11.60 -3.36 4.04
C ASN A 65 12.84 -2.86 3.28
N ALA A 66 13.18 -3.48 2.17
CA ALA A 66 14.29 -3.06 1.32
C ALA A 66 14.06 -1.65 0.73
N VAL A 67 12.84 -1.36 0.29
CA VAL A 67 12.45 -0.02 -0.20
C VAL A 67 12.58 1.02 0.91
N CYS A 68 12.09 0.74 2.11
CA CYS A 68 12.21 1.63 3.25
C CYS A 68 13.67 2.01 3.53
N LYS A 69 14.56 1.03 3.52
CA LYS A 69 15.98 1.23 3.83
C LYS A 69 16.75 1.94 2.73
N SER A 70 16.44 1.62 1.48
CA SER A 70 17.19 2.12 0.32
C SER A 70 16.72 3.49 -0.17
N HIS A 71 15.42 3.76 -0.10
CA HIS A 71 14.79 4.91 -0.75
C HIS A 71 14.13 5.87 0.23
N LYS A 72 13.90 5.46 1.47
CA LYS A 72 13.21 6.27 2.50
C LYS A 72 11.97 6.98 1.96
N PRO A 73 10.97 6.22 1.46
CA PRO A 73 9.79 6.81 0.84
C PRO A 73 8.94 7.56 1.84
N ASP A 74 8.10 8.46 1.36
CA ASP A 74 7.11 9.17 2.17
C ASP A 74 5.92 8.26 2.53
N GLY A 75 5.70 7.23 1.77
CA GLY A 75 4.68 6.23 2.05
C GLY A 75 4.70 5.06 1.07
N ILE A 76 4.13 3.94 1.50
CA ILE A 76 4.02 2.71 0.71
C ILE A 76 2.61 2.16 0.78
N VAL A 77 2.07 1.76 -0.36
CA VAL A 77 0.86 0.93 -0.45
C VAL A 77 1.29 -0.49 -0.83
N ALA A 78 0.95 -1.46 0.00
CA ALA A 78 1.16 -2.88 -0.28
C ALA A 78 -0.12 -3.47 -0.90
N LEU A 79 -0.01 -4.05 -2.07
CA LEU A 79 -1.12 -4.66 -2.79
C LEU A 79 -0.84 -6.13 -3.08
N GLY A 80 -1.86 -6.96 -2.95
CA GLY A 80 -1.77 -8.38 -3.22
C GLY A 80 -3.09 -9.08 -3.05
N CYS A 81 -3.10 -10.40 -3.21
CA CYS A 81 -4.30 -11.21 -3.05
C CYS A 81 -3.93 -12.64 -2.62
N ILE A 82 -4.56 -13.10 -1.57
CA ILE A 82 -4.47 -14.48 -1.08
C ILE A 82 -5.87 -15.06 -1.08
N ILE A 83 -6.07 -16.16 -1.79
CA ILE A 83 -7.35 -16.85 -1.88
C ILE A 83 -7.29 -18.15 -1.07
N GLU A 84 -8.20 -18.31 -0.11
CA GLU A 84 -8.39 -19.56 0.63
C GLU A 84 -8.71 -20.70 -0.36
N GLY A 85 -8.18 -21.89 -0.12
CA GLY A 85 -8.34 -23.02 -1.03
C GLY A 85 -7.28 -23.12 -2.12
N GLU A 86 -6.61 -22.02 -2.45
CA GLU A 86 -5.40 -22.00 -3.29
C GLU A 86 -4.15 -22.26 -2.44
N THR A 87 -4.25 -22.17 -1.12
CA THR A 87 -3.19 -22.46 -0.16
C THR A 87 -3.74 -23.19 1.07
N THR A 88 -2.97 -24.17 1.58
CA THR A 88 -3.31 -24.91 2.79
C THR A 88 -3.05 -24.13 4.09
N HIS A 89 -2.34 -23.01 4.02
CA HIS A 89 -1.92 -22.21 5.18
C HIS A 89 -2.39 -20.76 5.10
N TYR A 90 -3.59 -20.57 4.58
CA TYR A 90 -4.20 -19.25 4.36
C TYR A 90 -4.12 -18.32 5.58
N ASP A 91 -4.60 -18.76 6.74
CA ASP A 91 -4.61 -17.92 7.96
C ASP A 91 -3.21 -17.63 8.47
N VAL A 92 -2.31 -18.61 8.44
CA VAL A 92 -0.92 -18.46 8.88
C VAL A 92 -0.19 -17.46 8.01
N ILE A 93 -0.31 -17.58 6.69
CA ILE A 93 0.34 -16.68 5.73
C ILE A 93 -0.21 -15.26 5.87
N SER A 94 -1.52 -15.11 5.93
CA SER A 94 -2.18 -13.81 6.04
C SER A 94 -1.77 -13.07 7.31
N ASN A 95 -1.83 -13.72 8.45
CA ASN A 95 -1.45 -13.13 9.73
C ASN A 95 0.04 -12.74 9.76
N ALA A 96 0.91 -13.60 9.26
CA ALA A 96 2.35 -13.34 9.23
C ALA A 96 2.69 -12.12 8.36
N ILE A 97 2.04 -11.97 7.21
CA ILE A 97 2.24 -10.81 6.33
C ILE A 97 1.79 -9.52 7.01
N PHE A 98 0.58 -9.48 7.56
CA PHE A 98 0.05 -8.27 8.21
C PHE A 98 0.87 -7.85 9.41
N ASP A 99 1.22 -8.77 10.30
CA ASP A 99 2.06 -8.48 11.46
C ASP A 99 3.41 -7.89 11.03
N LYS A 100 4.02 -8.48 9.98
CA LYS A 100 5.31 -8.02 9.50
C LYS A 100 5.21 -6.64 8.82
N LEU A 101 4.18 -6.36 8.05
CA LEU A 101 3.99 -5.05 7.42
C LEU A 101 3.82 -3.94 8.47
N ILE A 102 3.06 -4.19 9.52
CA ILE A 102 2.91 -3.25 10.64
C ILE A 102 4.25 -3.01 11.32
N GLN A 103 5.02 -4.07 11.59
CA GLN A 103 6.32 -3.97 12.22
C GLN A 103 7.32 -3.18 11.37
N ILE A 104 7.36 -3.45 10.07
CA ILE A 104 8.24 -2.71 9.14
C ILE A 104 7.90 -1.23 9.12
N SER A 105 6.62 -0.88 9.13
CA SER A 105 6.15 0.51 9.16
C SER A 105 6.67 1.24 10.41
N VAL A 106 6.50 0.64 11.57
CA VAL A 106 6.94 1.22 12.86
C VAL A 106 8.46 1.31 12.93
N ASP A 107 9.18 0.23 12.57
CA ASP A 107 10.64 0.18 12.69
C ASP A 107 11.36 1.14 11.74
N ASN A 108 10.75 1.44 10.59
CA ASN A 108 11.33 2.35 9.60
C ASN A 108 10.73 3.77 9.65
N ASP A 109 9.81 4.03 10.56
CA ASP A 109 9.06 5.30 10.62
C ASP A 109 8.52 5.70 9.22
N THR A 110 7.93 4.74 8.53
CA THR A 110 7.40 4.91 7.18
C THR A 110 5.94 4.49 7.15
N PRO A 111 5.01 5.37 6.75
CA PRO A 111 3.61 4.99 6.58
C PRO A 111 3.47 3.87 5.55
N ILE A 112 2.89 2.76 5.97
CA ILE A 112 2.60 1.62 5.10
C ILE A 112 1.13 1.26 5.28
N THR A 113 0.37 1.30 4.19
CA THR A 113 -1.01 0.82 4.18
C THR A 113 -1.11 -0.40 3.27
N SER A 114 -2.11 -1.22 3.50
CA SER A 114 -2.20 -2.52 2.84
C SER A 114 -3.59 -2.80 2.30
N ALA A 115 -3.63 -3.28 1.08
CA ALA A 115 -4.77 -3.97 0.50
C ALA A 115 -4.32 -5.34 -0.04
N VAL A 116 -3.63 -6.11 0.79
CA VAL A 116 -3.39 -7.52 0.54
C VAL A 116 -4.71 -8.25 0.85
N LEU A 117 -5.45 -8.58 -0.19
CA LEU A 117 -6.74 -9.26 -0.05
C LEU A 117 -6.56 -10.65 0.54
N THR A 118 -7.41 -10.97 1.50
CA THR A 118 -7.50 -12.30 2.10
C THR A 118 -8.94 -12.75 1.98
N VAL A 119 -9.23 -13.51 0.93
CA VAL A 119 -10.58 -13.82 0.51
C VAL A 119 -10.79 -15.34 0.33
N LYS A 120 -12.06 -15.76 0.34
CA LYS A 120 -12.40 -17.18 0.24
C LYS A 120 -12.41 -17.69 -1.19
N ASN A 121 -12.69 -16.83 -2.16
CA ASN A 121 -12.84 -17.20 -3.57
C ASN A 121 -12.55 -16.02 -4.51
N GLN A 122 -12.50 -16.31 -5.79
CA GLN A 122 -12.23 -15.34 -6.86
C GLN A 122 -13.28 -14.21 -6.90
N ASP A 123 -14.54 -14.52 -6.70
CA ASP A 123 -15.63 -13.53 -6.74
C ASP A 123 -15.46 -12.47 -5.66
N GLN A 124 -15.05 -12.88 -4.46
CA GLN A 124 -14.74 -11.95 -3.38
C GLN A 124 -13.53 -11.07 -3.71
N ALA A 125 -12.52 -11.64 -4.37
CA ALA A 125 -11.35 -10.86 -4.82
C ALA A 125 -11.77 -9.79 -5.83
N ILE A 126 -12.58 -10.15 -6.81
CA ILE A 126 -13.08 -9.21 -7.83
C ILE A 126 -13.90 -8.09 -7.18
N GLU A 127 -14.79 -8.42 -6.27
CA GLU A 127 -15.64 -7.45 -5.56
C GLU A 127 -14.82 -6.41 -4.79
N ARG A 128 -13.68 -6.82 -4.23
CA ARG A 128 -12.78 -5.97 -3.43
C ARG A 128 -11.68 -5.28 -4.25
N ALA A 129 -11.68 -5.48 -5.56
CA ALA A 129 -10.71 -4.88 -6.48
C ALA A 129 -11.35 -4.09 -7.64
N ASN A 130 -12.67 -4.00 -7.69
CA ASN A 130 -13.41 -3.46 -8.84
C ASN A 130 -13.64 -1.94 -8.83
N GLY A 131 -13.09 -1.23 -7.85
CA GLY A 131 -13.29 0.22 -7.70
C GLY A 131 -14.62 0.63 -7.07
N GLY A 132 -15.44 -0.34 -6.64
CA GLY A 132 -16.73 -0.11 -5.98
C GLY A 132 -16.61 0.12 -4.47
N PRO A 133 -17.76 0.05 -3.74
CA PRO A 133 -17.80 0.38 -2.30
C PRO A 133 -16.94 -0.51 -1.41
N LYS A 134 -16.57 -1.70 -1.87
CA LYS A 134 -15.74 -2.66 -1.12
C LYS A 134 -14.30 -2.70 -1.61
N ASP A 135 -13.89 -1.77 -2.45
CA ASP A 135 -12.54 -1.74 -2.99
C ASP A 135 -11.51 -1.43 -1.91
N ARG A 136 -10.62 -2.38 -1.65
CA ARG A 136 -9.61 -2.27 -0.60
C ARG A 136 -8.39 -1.44 -1.00
N ALA A 137 -8.03 -1.42 -2.27
CA ALA A 137 -6.95 -0.58 -2.77
C ALA A 137 -7.31 0.91 -2.64
N THR A 138 -8.56 1.25 -2.89
CA THR A 138 -9.11 2.60 -2.63
C THR A 138 -8.95 2.97 -1.16
N GLU A 139 -9.36 2.11 -0.24
CA GLU A 139 -9.24 2.36 1.20
C GLU A 139 -7.78 2.52 1.64
N ALA A 140 -6.89 1.66 1.15
CA ALA A 140 -5.47 1.74 1.47
C ALA A 140 -4.82 3.03 0.97
N ALA A 141 -5.18 3.48 -0.22
CA ALA A 141 -4.68 4.73 -0.78
C ALA A 141 -5.21 5.95 -0.01
N LEU A 142 -6.48 5.96 0.37
CA LEU A 142 -7.07 6.99 1.22
C LEU A 142 -6.35 7.07 2.58
N SER A 143 -6.11 5.93 3.19
CA SER A 143 -5.41 5.83 4.47
C SER A 143 -3.97 6.34 4.36
N LEU A 144 -3.26 5.99 3.29
CA LEU A 144 -1.90 6.48 3.08
C LEU A 144 -1.86 7.99 2.92
N ALA A 145 -2.73 8.56 2.09
CA ALA A 145 -2.81 10.00 1.92
C ALA A 145 -3.09 10.71 3.24
N SER A 146 -3.98 10.17 4.06
CA SER A 146 -4.28 10.68 5.40
C SER A 146 -3.05 10.64 6.31
N LEU A 147 -2.32 9.52 6.35
CA LEU A 147 -1.12 9.38 7.18
C LEU A 147 -0.01 10.35 6.76
N ILE A 148 0.20 10.55 5.46
CA ILE A 148 1.18 11.50 4.94
C ILE A 148 0.85 12.92 5.42
N LYS A 149 -0.41 13.33 5.34
CA LYS A 149 -0.87 14.64 5.81
C LYS A 149 -0.74 14.78 7.34
N LEU A 150 -1.08 13.76 8.10
CA LEU A 150 -0.95 13.74 9.56
C LEU A 150 0.51 13.81 10.00
N ARG A 151 1.40 13.11 9.32
CA ARG A 151 2.84 13.05 9.66
C ARG A 151 3.49 14.42 9.68
N ARG A 152 3.00 15.37 8.88
CA ARG A 152 3.51 16.74 8.84
C ARG A 152 3.28 17.54 10.12
N LYS A 153 2.46 17.01 11.03
CA LYS A 153 2.17 17.68 12.32
C LYS A 153 3.18 17.36 13.41
N PHE A 154 4.14 16.47 13.14
CA PHE A 154 5.11 16.00 14.13
C PHE A 154 6.54 16.38 13.82
#